data_e8073405e256efb6e86b07cda9a6e560
#
_entry.id   e8073405e256efb6e86b07cda9a6e560
#
_cell.length_a   1.000
_cell.length_b   1.000
_cell.length_c   1.000
_cell.angle_alpha   90.00
_cell.angle_beta   90.00
_cell.angle_gamma   90.00
#
_symmetry.space_group_name_H-M   'P 1'
#
loop_
_entity.id
_entity.type
_entity.pdbx_description
1 polymer ?
#
loop_
_entity_poly.entity_id
_entity_poly.type
_entity_poly.pdbx_seq_one_letter_code
_entity_poly.pdbx_strand_id
1 'polypeptide(L)'
;MDRVLAALVNVLSAVYAHTYFPCYSNGLKDVAGCLGFAWSDPQASGLQSVVWRRRWEATRAGEWKDRLVTYNREDCAALRRVTEFLHAHGPGAGTGGGPTPAAAGDPPVAPVEEIDRLGAPRRWGVISFVHADYQFVNGCARFDYQRQRVYARTSKLIRRARQKPFEQRNRKLRVSRRVQIVARTCPACGGTDLAQWPKAKPGCGFNTRRKRSFDLVFTGGGIRRRVIECRAQVHECRTCGKVFIPGRYERVAKHFHGLMGWAMYEHVVHQASYRTVQERFAEFFGLHVADMEVHQFKSLLARYYRPCYRRLLKTILAGPVLHIDETEVRLRTGKGYVWVLAAPEAAVYLYRPTRQGDFLPGLLEGFRGVLVSDFYAAYDGLPCPQQKCLIHLIRDMNTELLNHPFDAELQSITAPFGVLLRAAVEKIDRHGLRARHLRQHDRAAVRFFDDMAARSFGSEAAEALRARLLKYRDKLFTFLGHDGVAWNNNAAENAIKRFAYYREGTVGCLREGGLADYLVLLSLHQTCRYRGVSFLKFLLSGERDVDAFCGHPRRKRRRPPIEVYPRGVTRPCFGPSKQEIVGPSSSPDPPSPPKE
;
A
#
# COMPACT_ATOMS: atom_id res chain seq x y z
N MET A 1 1.36 -36.00 -37.03
CA MET A 1 1.02 -35.12 -35.88
C MET A 1 1.37 -35.83 -34.57
N ASP A 2 0.91 -37.04 -34.33
CA ASP A 2 1.10 -37.77 -33.06
C ASP A 2 2.55 -38.05 -32.69
N ARG A 3 3.43 -38.36 -33.65
CA ARG A 3 4.89 -38.52 -33.41
C ARG A 3 5.54 -37.22 -32.92
N VAL A 4 5.10 -36.07 -33.44
CA VAL A 4 5.63 -34.76 -33.03
C VAL A 4 5.14 -34.43 -31.59
N LEU A 5 3.84 -34.69 -31.30
CA LEU A 5 3.28 -34.48 -29.97
C LEU A 5 3.94 -35.38 -28.91
N ALA A 6 4.27 -36.62 -29.27
CA ALA A 6 4.95 -37.55 -28.36
C ALA A 6 6.41 -37.15 -28.06
N ALA A 7 7.06 -36.43 -28.98
CA ALA A 7 8.43 -35.94 -28.84
C ALA A 7 8.55 -34.56 -28.16
N LEU A 8 7.42 -33.89 -27.86
CA LEU A 8 7.43 -32.57 -27.23
C LEU A 8 7.89 -32.64 -25.78
N VAL A 9 8.96 -31.95 -25.49
CA VAL A 9 9.49 -31.78 -24.13
C VAL A 9 9.18 -30.38 -23.66
N ASN A 10 8.55 -30.28 -22.47
CA ASN A 10 8.33 -28.99 -21.83
C ASN A 10 9.59 -28.57 -21.06
N VAL A 11 10.41 -27.72 -21.69
CA VAL A 11 11.67 -27.22 -21.11
C VAL A 11 11.45 -26.52 -19.78
N LEU A 12 10.33 -25.81 -19.61
CA LEU A 12 9.97 -25.17 -18.35
C LEU A 12 9.82 -26.19 -17.21
N SER A 13 9.31 -27.38 -17.51
CA SER A 13 9.23 -28.46 -16.52
C SER A 13 10.61 -28.97 -16.11
N ALA A 14 11.55 -29.01 -17.03
CA ALA A 14 12.95 -29.40 -16.73
C ALA A 14 13.64 -28.34 -15.87
N VAL A 15 13.44 -27.04 -16.18
CA VAL A 15 13.92 -25.92 -15.35
C VAL A 15 13.39 -26.03 -13.94
N TYR A 16 12.07 -26.22 -13.77
CA TYR A 16 11.46 -26.33 -12.44
C TYR A 16 11.89 -27.58 -11.66
N ALA A 17 12.26 -28.65 -12.37
CA ALA A 17 12.63 -29.91 -11.73
C ALA A 17 14.08 -29.93 -11.24
N HIS A 18 14.99 -29.30 -11.96
CA HIS A 18 16.41 -29.58 -11.82
C HIS A 18 17.30 -28.35 -11.64
N THR A 19 16.85 -27.15 -12.00
CA THR A 19 17.72 -25.98 -12.03
C THR A 19 17.06 -24.77 -11.36
N TYR A 20 17.84 -24.04 -10.57
CA TYR A 20 17.45 -22.77 -10.00
C TYR A 20 18.26 -21.65 -10.65
N PHE A 21 17.61 -20.82 -11.44
CA PHE A 21 18.22 -19.62 -12.01
C PHE A 21 18.04 -18.43 -11.06
N PRO A 22 19.06 -17.57 -10.89
CA PRO A 22 19.01 -16.40 -10.00
C PRO A 22 18.23 -15.23 -10.65
N CYS A 23 17.06 -15.51 -11.19
CA CYS A 23 16.18 -14.53 -11.83
C CYS A 23 14.79 -14.47 -11.18
N TYR A 24 14.04 -13.41 -11.47
CA TYR A 24 12.74 -13.15 -10.80
C TYR A 24 11.62 -14.05 -11.30
N SER A 25 11.72 -14.56 -12.52
CA SER A 25 10.75 -15.50 -13.09
C SER A 25 11.45 -16.60 -13.87
N ASN A 26 10.74 -17.70 -14.12
CA ASN A 26 11.25 -18.77 -15.00
C ASN A 26 10.73 -18.60 -16.44
N GLY A 27 10.40 -17.37 -16.84
CA GLY A 27 10.09 -17.04 -18.24
C GLY A 27 11.33 -17.18 -19.12
N LEU A 28 11.12 -17.49 -20.42
CA LEU A 28 12.23 -17.69 -21.36
C LEU A 28 13.20 -16.50 -21.38
N LYS A 29 12.69 -15.29 -21.33
CA LYS A 29 13.51 -14.06 -21.33
C LYS A 29 14.40 -13.93 -20.11
N ASP A 30 13.85 -14.23 -18.93
CA ASP A 30 14.61 -14.11 -17.70
C ASP A 30 15.68 -15.19 -17.58
N VAL A 31 15.31 -16.43 -17.94
CA VAL A 31 16.24 -17.58 -17.92
C VAL A 31 17.34 -17.45 -18.98
N ALA A 32 16.98 -17.13 -20.21
CA ALA A 32 17.95 -16.96 -21.29
C ALA A 32 18.83 -15.72 -21.07
N GLY A 33 18.27 -14.64 -20.49
CA GLY A 33 19.04 -13.47 -20.08
C GLY A 33 20.11 -13.80 -19.04
N CYS A 34 19.83 -14.69 -18.08
CA CYS A 34 20.83 -15.20 -17.14
C CYS A 34 21.95 -15.99 -17.85
N LEU A 35 21.68 -16.55 -19.03
CA LEU A 35 22.64 -17.27 -19.88
C LEU A 35 23.29 -16.36 -20.94
N GLY A 36 23.20 -15.05 -20.77
CA GLY A 36 23.83 -14.06 -21.65
C GLY A 36 23.11 -13.82 -22.98
N PHE A 37 21.91 -14.37 -23.18
CA PHE A 37 21.14 -14.14 -24.41
C PHE A 37 20.42 -12.79 -24.38
N ALA A 38 20.55 -12.02 -25.45
CA ALA A 38 19.88 -10.73 -25.60
C ALA A 38 19.05 -10.71 -26.89
N TRP A 39 17.86 -10.14 -26.85
CA TRP A 39 17.01 -9.86 -28.01
C TRP A 39 17.43 -8.56 -28.68
N SER A 40 17.35 -8.52 -30.00
CA SER A 40 17.68 -7.32 -30.78
C SER A 40 16.79 -6.12 -30.45
N ASP A 41 15.50 -6.37 -30.14
CA ASP A 41 14.58 -5.36 -29.61
C ASP A 41 14.33 -5.61 -28.11
N PRO A 42 14.87 -4.76 -27.21
CA PRO A 42 14.68 -4.91 -25.76
C PRO A 42 13.22 -4.78 -25.31
N GLN A 43 12.37 -4.15 -26.13
CA GLN A 43 10.95 -3.97 -25.83
C GLN A 43 10.09 -5.11 -26.39
N ALA A 44 10.66 -5.99 -27.20
CA ALA A 44 9.94 -7.15 -27.72
C ALA A 44 9.36 -7.99 -26.59
N SER A 45 8.10 -8.39 -26.72
CA SER A 45 7.38 -9.23 -25.76
C SER A 45 6.27 -10.00 -26.46
N GLY A 46 5.77 -11.05 -25.83
CA GLY A 46 4.61 -11.78 -26.37
C GLY A 46 3.38 -10.89 -26.58
N LEU A 47 3.20 -9.86 -25.78
CA LEU A 47 2.13 -8.86 -25.98
C LEU A 47 2.44 -7.96 -27.18
N GLN A 48 3.68 -7.53 -27.32
CA GLN A 48 4.11 -6.68 -28.43
C GLN A 48 4.02 -7.42 -29.76
N SER A 49 4.33 -8.70 -29.78
CA SER A 49 4.19 -9.54 -30.98
C SER A 49 2.72 -9.61 -31.49
N VAL A 50 1.74 -9.63 -30.57
CA VAL A 50 0.32 -9.55 -30.92
C VAL A 50 -0.02 -8.19 -31.56
N VAL A 51 0.59 -7.10 -31.07
CA VAL A 51 0.41 -5.75 -31.63
C VAL A 51 0.99 -5.68 -33.03
N TRP A 52 2.23 -6.17 -33.25
CA TRP A 52 2.87 -6.20 -34.56
C TRP A 52 2.08 -7.05 -35.56
N ARG A 53 1.60 -8.22 -35.10
CA ARG A 53 0.76 -9.07 -35.93
C ARG A 53 -0.51 -8.35 -36.39
N ARG A 54 -1.23 -7.69 -35.51
CA ARG A 54 -2.44 -6.92 -35.86
C ARG A 54 -2.13 -5.77 -36.79
N ARG A 55 -0.99 -5.08 -36.60
CA ARG A 55 -0.56 -4.01 -37.52
C ARG A 55 -0.25 -4.56 -38.91
N TRP A 56 0.47 -5.67 -38.97
CA TRP A 56 0.72 -6.33 -40.25
C TRP A 56 -0.59 -6.80 -40.93
N GLU A 57 -1.50 -7.41 -40.20
CA GLU A 57 -2.80 -7.84 -40.72
C GLU A 57 -3.60 -6.65 -41.29
N ALA A 58 -3.54 -5.48 -40.62
CA ALA A 58 -4.25 -4.27 -41.04
C ALA A 58 -3.58 -3.51 -42.18
N THR A 59 -2.25 -3.40 -42.18
CA THR A 59 -1.50 -2.52 -43.11
C THR A 59 -0.78 -3.28 -44.21
N ARG A 60 -0.53 -4.58 -44.03
CA ARG A 60 0.31 -5.44 -44.89
C ARG A 60 1.75 -4.92 -45.06
N ALA A 61 2.17 -3.95 -44.23
CA ALA A 61 3.53 -3.41 -44.26
C ALA A 61 4.55 -4.47 -43.84
N GLY A 62 5.60 -4.67 -44.65
CA GLY A 62 6.62 -5.72 -44.44
C GLY A 62 7.36 -5.60 -43.12
N GLU A 63 7.62 -4.37 -42.68
CA GLU A 63 8.33 -4.09 -41.42
C GLU A 63 7.77 -4.82 -40.18
N TRP A 64 6.44 -4.91 -40.08
CA TRP A 64 5.78 -5.59 -38.95
C TRP A 64 5.92 -7.11 -39.03
N LYS A 65 5.93 -7.66 -40.24
CA LYS A 65 6.20 -9.08 -40.50
C LYS A 65 7.65 -9.41 -40.12
N ASP A 66 8.58 -8.57 -40.54
CA ASP A 66 10.01 -8.78 -40.29
C ASP A 66 10.34 -8.74 -38.80
N ARG A 67 9.75 -7.79 -38.08
CA ARG A 67 9.85 -7.76 -36.61
C ARG A 67 9.30 -9.03 -35.95
N LEU A 68 8.15 -9.53 -36.39
CA LEU A 68 7.56 -10.76 -35.89
C LEU A 68 8.44 -11.97 -36.17
N VAL A 69 8.98 -12.09 -37.36
CA VAL A 69 9.85 -13.20 -37.77
C VAL A 69 11.17 -13.14 -36.98
N THR A 70 11.75 -11.96 -36.82
CA THR A 70 12.98 -11.75 -36.05
C THR A 70 12.74 -12.15 -34.60
N TYR A 71 11.71 -11.62 -33.97
CA TYR A 71 11.37 -11.94 -32.58
C TYR A 71 11.16 -13.45 -32.35
N ASN A 72 10.41 -14.10 -33.25
CA ASN A 72 10.16 -15.55 -33.11
C ASN A 72 11.43 -16.38 -33.35
N ARG A 73 12.32 -15.94 -34.24
CA ARG A 73 13.63 -16.57 -34.46
C ARG A 73 14.52 -16.45 -33.20
N GLU A 74 14.52 -15.28 -32.58
CA GLU A 74 15.25 -15.01 -31.36
C GLU A 74 14.69 -15.82 -30.18
N ASP A 75 13.36 -15.93 -30.03
CA ASP A 75 12.75 -16.80 -29.02
C ASP A 75 13.13 -18.27 -29.21
N CYS A 76 13.19 -18.76 -30.46
CA CYS A 76 13.68 -20.12 -30.76
C CYS A 76 15.18 -20.30 -30.42
N ALA A 77 16.00 -19.30 -30.72
CA ALA A 77 17.43 -19.32 -30.39
C ALA A 77 17.65 -19.25 -28.87
N ALA A 78 16.89 -18.43 -28.17
CA ALA A 78 16.91 -18.38 -26.71
C ALA A 78 16.50 -19.72 -26.07
N LEU A 79 15.45 -20.36 -26.59
CA LEU A 79 15.00 -21.67 -26.14
C LEU A 79 16.07 -22.74 -26.39
N ARG A 80 16.73 -22.71 -27.54
CA ARG A 80 17.86 -23.58 -27.85
C ARG A 80 18.99 -23.41 -26.83
N ARG A 81 19.38 -22.17 -26.56
CA ARG A 81 20.43 -21.84 -25.58
C ARG A 81 20.11 -22.38 -24.18
N VAL A 82 18.88 -22.22 -23.72
CA VAL A 82 18.43 -22.79 -22.44
C VAL A 82 18.46 -24.30 -22.47
N THR A 83 18.07 -24.93 -23.56
CA THR A 83 18.06 -26.40 -23.71
C THR A 83 19.47 -26.96 -23.71
N GLU A 84 20.40 -26.35 -24.43
CA GLU A 84 21.82 -26.73 -24.47
C GLU A 84 22.44 -26.64 -23.06
N PHE A 85 22.17 -25.55 -22.34
CA PHE A 85 22.64 -25.40 -20.95
C PHE A 85 22.07 -26.47 -20.02
N LEU A 86 20.79 -26.80 -20.13
CA LEU A 86 20.15 -27.84 -19.32
C LEU A 86 20.69 -29.24 -19.66
N HIS A 87 21.04 -29.50 -20.91
CA HIS A 87 21.68 -30.74 -21.31
C HIS A 87 23.13 -30.87 -20.77
N ALA A 88 23.88 -29.77 -20.79
CA ALA A 88 25.24 -29.74 -20.28
C ALA A 88 25.33 -29.91 -18.74
N HIS A 89 24.31 -29.45 -18.01
CA HIS A 89 24.32 -29.37 -16.54
C HIS A 89 23.18 -30.15 -15.85
N GLY A 90 22.34 -30.85 -16.63
CA GLY A 90 21.17 -31.59 -16.10
C GLY A 90 21.54 -32.99 -15.57
N PRO A 91 20.60 -33.68 -14.87
CA PRO A 91 20.80 -35.05 -14.41
C PRO A 91 20.96 -35.98 -15.62
N GLY A 92 22.15 -36.52 -15.79
CA GLY A 92 22.56 -37.34 -16.93
C GLY A 92 23.76 -36.77 -17.70
N ALA A 93 24.17 -35.55 -17.44
CA ALA A 93 25.40 -34.98 -17.95
C ALA A 93 26.58 -35.63 -17.19
N GLY A 94 27.00 -36.77 -17.63
CA GLY A 94 28.30 -37.36 -17.25
C GLY A 94 28.31 -38.30 -16.07
N THR A 95 28.05 -39.60 -16.34
CA THR A 95 28.59 -40.72 -15.57
C THR A 95 29.98 -41.16 -16.09
N GLY A 96 30.64 -40.32 -16.87
CA GLY A 96 31.93 -40.68 -17.46
C GLY A 96 32.74 -39.44 -17.84
N GLY A 97 33.57 -38.98 -16.92
CA GLY A 97 34.60 -37.97 -17.22
C GLY A 97 34.19 -36.55 -16.75
N GLY A 98 35.13 -35.85 -16.17
CA GLY A 98 35.06 -34.57 -15.47
C GLY A 98 34.18 -33.49 -16.03
N PRO A 99 34.05 -32.35 -15.33
CA PRO A 99 33.13 -31.29 -15.70
C PRO A 99 33.34 -30.89 -17.15
N THR A 100 32.30 -31.04 -17.97
CA THR A 100 32.31 -30.53 -19.33
C THR A 100 32.61 -29.02 -19.22
N PRO A 101 33.62 -28.50 -19.92
CA PRO A 101 33.92 -27.07 -19.80
C PRO A 101 32.69 -26.28 -20.19
N ALA A 102 32.23 -25.44 -19.24
CA ALA A 102 31.19 -24.47 -19.51
C ALA A 102 31.57 -23.70 -20.78
N ALA A 103 30.63 -23.49 -21.68
CA ALA A 103 30.88 -22.62 -22.84
C ALA A 103 31.36 -21.27 -22.32
N ALA A 104 32.33 -20.67 -23.01
CA ALA A 104 32.84 -19.36 -22.59
C ALA A 104 31.68 -18.36 -22.45
N GLY A 105 31.41 -17.94 -21.22
CA GLY A 105 30.29 -17.04 -20.89
C GLY A 105 29.14 -17.67 -20.09
N ASP A 106 29.15 -18.97 -19.81
CA ASP A 106 28.17 -19.61 -18.94
C ASP A 106 28.34 -19.18 -17.48
N PRO A 107 27.25 -18.91 -16.76
CA PRO A 107 27.31 -18.66 -15.33
C PRO A 107 27.80 -19.92 -14.58
N PRO A 108 28.53 -19.74 -13.47
CA PRO A 108 28.99 -20.86 -12.67
C PRO A 108 27.80 -21.66 -12.13
N VAL A 109 27.84 -22.98 -12.29
CA VAL A 109 26.81 -23.89 -11.78
C VAL A 109 27.37 -24.58 -10.53
N ALA A 110 26.58 -24.53 -9.45
CA ALA A 110 26.91 -25.23 -8.21
C ALA A 110 25.83 -26.28 -7.90
N PRO A 111 26.20 -27.51 -7.59
CA PRO A 111 25.28 -28.52 -7.06
C PRO A 111 24.61 -28.01 -5.77
N VAL A 112 23.34 -28.36 -5.56
CA VAL A 112 22.59 -27.96 -4.35
C VAL A 112 23.31 -28.37 -3.07
N GLU A 113 23.98 -29.49 -3.10
CA GLU A 113 24.75 -30.06 -1.98
C GLU A 113 26.01 -29.25 -1.64
N GLU A 114 26.51 -28.45 -2.58
CA GLU A 114 27.74 -27.66 -2.41
C GLU A 114 27.46 -26.19 -2.04
N ILE A 115 26.22 -25.71 -2.15
CA ILE A 115 25.89 -24.32 -1.92
C ILE A 115 26.16 -23.88 -0.46
N ASP A 116 26.15 -24.78 0.51
CA ASP A 116 26.55 -24.50 1.90
C ASP A 116 27.99 -23.94 2.00
N ARG A 117 28.84 -24.24 1.03
CA ARG A 117 30.24 -23.82 0.98
C ARG A 117 30.43 -22.44 0.34
N LEU A 118 29.41 -21.90 -0.35
CA LEU A 118 29.57 -20.72 -1.17
C LEU A 118 29.38 -19.38 -0.41
N GLY A 119 29.09 -19.41 0.89
CA GLY A 119 29.12 -18.23 1.75
C GLY A 119 28.40 -16.99 1.16
N ALA A 120 27.14 -17.10 0.76
CA ALA A 120 26.41 -16.00 0.16
C ALA A 120 26.31 -14.79 1.10
N PRO A 121 26.73 -13.58 0.69
CA PRO A 121 26.62 -12.39 1.51
C PRO A 121 25.14 -12.09 1.78
N ARG A 122 24.77 -12.00 3.05
CA ARG A 122 23.38 -11.83 3.48
C ARG A 122 23.15 -10.45 4.05
N ARG A 123 22.19 -9.74 3.50
CA ARG A 123 21.80 -8.39 3.96
C ARG A 123 20.79 -8.40 5.12
N TRP A 124 20.37 -9.56 5.61
CA TRP A 124 19.32 -9.68 6.62
C TRP A 124 19.93 -9.91 7.99
N GLY A 125 19.66 -9.00 8.93
CA GLY A 125 19.92 -9.17 10.34
C GLY A 125 21.29 -9.82 10.60
N VAL A 126 22.36 -9.17 10.18
CA VAL A 126 23.71 -9.63 10.48
C VAL A 126 23.88 -9.49 11.98
N ILE A 127 23.54 -10.56 12.71
CA ILE A 127 23.94 -10.72 14.09
C ILE A 127 25.39 -11.16 14.04
N SER A 128 26.27 -10.37 14.62
CA SER A 128 27.65 -10.74 14.82
C SER A 128 27.73 -11.73 15.97
N PHE A 129 28.16 -12.95 15.71
CA PHE A 129 28.40 -13.94 16.76
C PHE A 129 29.85 -13.89 17.20
N VAL A 130 30.09 -13.98 18.49
CA VAL A 130 31.44 -14.02 19.08
C VAL A 130 32.19 -15.29 18.65
N HIS A 131 31.48 -16.41 18.52
CA HIS A 131 32.05 -17.68 18.06
C HIS A 131 31.80 -17.89 16.57
N ALA A 132 32.88 -18.21 15.83
CA ALA A 132 32.83 -18.48 14.39
C ALA A 132 31.86 -19.62 14.04
N ASP A 133 31.82 -20.67 14.89
CA ASP A 133 30.92 -21.79 14.73
C ASP A 133 29.44 -21.39 14.78
N TYR A 134 29.06 -20.46 15.66
CA TYR A 134 27.69 -19.95 15.73
C TYR A 134 27.33 -19.13 14.50
N GLN A 135 28.28 -18.38 13.97
CA GLN A 135 28.12 -17.65 12.72
C GLN A 135 27.88 -18.62 11.55
N PHE A 136 28.65 -19.74 11.49
CA PHE A 136 28.48 -20.79 10.50
C PHE A 136 27.10 -21.46 10.62
N VAL A 137 26.73 -21.93 11.82
CA VAL A 137 25.43 -22.58 12.07
C VAL A 137 24.26 -21.67 11.71
N ASN A 138 24.30 -20.39 12.10
CA ASN A 138 23.30 -19.41 11.71
C ASN A 138 23.26 -19.20 10.18
N GLY A 139 24.41 -19.26 9.52
CA GLY A 139 24.52 -19.28 8.07
C GLY A 139 23.77 -20.45 7.42
N CYS A 140 24.03 -21.64 7.89
CA CYS A 140 23.43 -22.88 7.38
C CYS A 140 21.91 -22.92 7.59
N ALA A 141 21.39 -22.46 8.74
CA ALA A 141 19.96 -22.43 9.01
C ALA A 141 19.16 -21.61 7.96
N ARG A 142 19.74 -20.50 7.49
CA ARG A 142 19.10 -19.69 6.44
C ARG A 142 19.24 -20.29 5.05
N PHE A 143 20.34 -21.03 4.83
CA PHE A 143 20.59 -21.70 3.56
C PHE A 143 19.66 -22.90 3.37
N ASP A 144 19.44 -23.70 4.40
CA ASP A 144 18.50 -24.83 4.34
C ASP A 144 17.10 -24.42 3.94
N TYR A 145 16.66 -23.22 4.34
CA TYR A 145 15.39 -22.66 3.88
C TYR A 145 15.35 -22.51 2.34
N GLN A 146 16.41 -22.06 1.70
CA GLN A 146 16.47 -21.96 0.23
C GLN A 146 16.53 -23.36 -0.42
N ARG A 147 17.28 -24.29 0.13
CA ARG A 147 17.34 -25.68 -0.32
C ARG A 147 15.99 -26.37 -0.26
N GLN A 148 15.28 -26.26 0.87
CA GLN A 148 13.92 -26.78 1.01
C GLN A 148 12.95 -26.15 0.00
N ARG A 149 13.15 -24.90 -0.34
CA ARG A 149 12.35 -24.21 -1.34
C ARG A 149 12.57 -24.75 -2.75
N VAL A 150 13.78 -25.12 -3.10
CA VAL A 150 14.10 -25.80 -4.36
C VAL A 150 13.47 -27.19 -4.38
N TYR A 151 13.68 -28.00 -3.34
CA TYR A 151 13.06 -29.32 -3.23
C TYR A 151 11.54 -29.29 -3.24
N ALA A 152 10.92 -28.34 -2.57
CA ALA A 152 9.46 -28.15 -2.59
C ALA A 152 8.94 -27.87 -4.01
N ARG A 153 9.70 -27.19 -4.86
CA ARG A 153 9.33 -26.96 -6.28
C ARG A 153 9.40 -28.24 -7.10
N THR A 154 10.31 -29.16 -6.80
CA THR A 154 10.49 -30.40 -7.55
C THR A 154 9.51 -31.49 -7.15
N SER A 155 8.93 -31.43 -5.96
CA SER A 155 7.97 -32.43 -5.47
C SER A 155 6.75 -32.56 -6.37
N LYS A 156 6.50 -33.76 -6.90
CA LYS A 156 5.31 -34.06 -7.74
C LYS A 156 4.01 -33.80 -6.99
N LEU A 157 3.95 -34.04 -5.68
CA LEU A 157 2.75 -33.82 -4.86
C LEU A 157 2.44 -32.34 -4.71
N ILE A 158 3.45 -31.52 -4.42
CA ILE A 158 3.31 -30.07 -4.30
C ILE A 158 2.96 -29.44 -5.64
N ARG A 159 3.59 -29.91 -6.76
CA ARG A 159 3.20 -29.48 -8.10
C ARG A 159 1.73 -29.78 -8.40
N ARG A 160 1.24 -30.99 -8.13
CA ARG A 160 -0.16 -31.36 -8.33
C ARG A 160 -1.11 -30.51 -7.48
N ALA A 161 -0.76 -30.19 -6.25
CA ALA A 161 -1.54 -29.32 -5.37
C ALA A 161 -1.59 -27.88 -5.87
N ARG A 162 -0.51 -27.36 -6.47
CA ARG A 162 -0.42 -26.01 -7.05
C ARG A 162 -1.05 -25.87 -8.43
N GLN A 163 -1.13 -26.96 -9.22
CA GLN A 163 -1.54 -26.93 -10.62
C GLN A 163 -3.04 -26.75 -10.86
N LYS A 164 -3.90 -26.68 -9.83
CA LYS A 164 -5.30 -26.28 -10.07
C LYS A 164 -5.35 -24.76 -10.17
N PRO A 165 -5.57 -24.19 -11.38
CA PRO A 165 -5.62 -22.73 -11.53
C PRO A 165 -6.68 -22.15 -10.59
N PHE A 166 -6.32 -21.11 -9.87
CA PHE A 166 -7.16 -20.40 -8.93
C PHE A 166 -8.53 -20.02 -9.54
N GLU A 167 -8.52 -19.65 -10.83
CA GLU A 167 -9.73 -19.30 -11.57
C GLU A 167 -10.70 -20.45 -11.82
N GLN A 168 -10.21 -21.68 -11.97
CA GLN A 168 -11.08 -22.85 -12.17
C GLN A 168 -11.89 -23.19 -10.92
N ARG A 169 -11.38 -22.91 -9.72
CA ARG A 169 -12.09 -23.19 -8.46
C ARG A 169 -13.34 -22.33 -8.34
N ASN A 170 -13.28 -21.05 -8.73
CA ASN A 170 -14.45 -20.17 -8.72
C ASN A 170 -15.47 -20.49 -9.82
N ARG A 171 -15.08 -21.18 -10.90
CA ARG A 171 -16.01 -21.59 -11.97
C ARG A 171 -17.06 -22.59 -11.53
N LYS A 172 -16.78 -23.39 -10.51
CA LYS A 172 -17.70 -24.39 -9.96
C LYS A 172 -18.72 -23.81 -8.97
N LEU A 173 -18.60 -22.53 -8.60
CA LEU A 173 -19.49 -21.92 -7.62
C LEU A 173 -20.90 -21.72 -8.19
N ARG A 174 -21.91 -22.04 -7.38
CA ARG A 174 -23.31 -21.81 -7.73
C ARG A 174 -23.58 -20.32 -7.98
N VAL A 175 -24.20 -20.01 -9.11
CA VAL A 175 -24.59 -18.65 -9.48
C VAL A 175 -25.84 -18.26 -8.67
N SER A 176 -25.73 -17.16 -7.92
CA SER A 176 -26.83 -16.61 -7.11
C SER A 176 -27.79 -15.77 -7.93
N ARG A 177 -27.30 -15.13 -9.00
CA ARG A 177 -28.09 -14.26 -9.87
C ARG A 177 -27.50 -14.23 -11.29
N ARG A 178 -28.40 -14.26 -12.30
CA ARG A 178 -28.04 -14.00 -13.69
C ARG A 178 -28.57 -12.65 -14.12
N VAL A 179 -27.75 -11.90 -14.86
CA VAL A 179 -28.09 -10.57 -15.35
C VAL A 179 -27.77 -10.51 -16.84
N GLN A 180 -28.78 -10.19 -17.64
CA GLN A 180 -28.62 -9.94 -19.05
C GLN A 180 -28.30 -8.46 -19.28
N ILE A 181 -27.23 -8.16 -20.01
CA ILE A 181 -26.84 -6.81 -20.42
C ILE A 181 -27.10 -6.70 -21.90
N VAL A 182 -28.02 -5.82 -22.26
CA VAL A 182 -28.46 -5.60 -23.65
C VAL A 182 -27.97 -4.24 -24.12
N ALA A 183 -27.54 -4.15 -25.38
CA ALA A 183 -27.32 -2.87 -26.06
C ALA A 183 -28.65 -2.30 -26.55
N ARG A 184 -28.82 -1.01 -26.49
CA ARG A 184 -29.97 -0.28 -27.04
C ARG A 184 -29.61 0.54 -28.25
N THR A 185 -28.36 0.96 -28.36
CA THR A 185 -27.84 1.80 -29.44
C THR A 185 -26.44 1.36 -29.84
N CYS A 186 -26.08 1.57 -31.06
CA CYS A 186 -24.72 1.36 -31.56
C CYS A 186 -23.76 2.42 -30.98
N PRO A 187 -22.61 2.03 -30.46
CA PRO A 187 -21.65 2.99 -29.90
C PRO A 187 -20.92 3.83 -30.96
N ALA A 188 -21.05 3.49 -32.25
CA ALA A 188 -20.40 4.22 -33.35
C ALA A 188 -21.33 5.23 -34.01
N CYS A 189 -22.52 4.82 -34.45
CA CYS A 189 -23.44 5.68 -35.20
C CYS A 189 -24.71 6.07 -34.42
N GLY A 190 -24.91 5.54 -33.19
CA GLY A 190 -26.13 5.79 -32.42
C GLY A 190 -27.38 5.02 -32.91
N GLY A 191 -27.29 4.30 -34.03
CA GLY A 191 -28.40 3.54 -34.60
C GLY A 191 -28.99 2.50 -33.66
N THR A 192 -30.30 2.26 -33.74
CA THR A 192 -31.06 1.34 -32.90
C THR A 192 -31.32 -0.02 -33.56
N ASP A 193 -31.11 -0.15 -34.85
CA ASP A 193 -31.28 -1.42 -35.56
C ASP A 193 -30.08 -2.34 -35.33
N LEU A 194 -30.21 -3.19 -34.31
CA LEU A 194 -29.17 -4.07 -33.82
C LEU A 194 -29.58 -5.53 -33.99
N ALA A 195 -28.82 -6.26 -34.78
CA ALA A 195 -28.94 -7.71 -34.92
C ALA A 195 -28.04 -8.44 -33.91
N GLN A 196 -28.41 -9.66 -33.54
CA GLN A 196 -27.55 -10.53 -32.73
C GLN A 196 -26.52 -11.21 -33.66
N TRP A 197 -25.24 -11.11 -33.31
CA TRP A 197 -24.14 -11.69 -34.06
C TRP A 197 -24.15 -13.23 -33.96
N PRO A 198 -24.32 -13.99 -35.07
CA PRO A 198 -24.36 -15.44 -35.05
C PRO A 198 -23.00 -16.04 -34.68
N LYS A 199 -23.01 -17.29 -34.20
CA LYS A 199 -21.78 -18.07 -34.06
C LYS A 199 -21.28 -18.50 -35.42
N ALA A 200 -19.95 -18.69 -35.53
CA ALA A 200 -19.32 -19.14 -36.80
C ALA A 200 -19.85 -20.48 -37.31
N LYS A 201 -20.29 -21.37 -36.40
CA LYS A 201 -20.90 -22.66 -36.74
C LYS A 201 -22.41 -22.48 -36.96
N PRO A 202 -22.93 -22.74 -38.16
CA PRO A 202 -24.37 -22.65 -38.47
C PRO A 202 -25.21 -23.46 -37.46
N GLY A 203 -26.39 -22.94 -37.14
CA GLY A 203 -27.32 -23.60 -36.19
C GLY A 203 -26.94 -23.53 -34.70
N CYS A 204 -25.75 -23.03 -34.35
CA CYS A 204 -25.29 -22.97 -32.94
C CYS A 204 -25.76 -21.74 -32.15
N GLY A 205 -26.67 -20.93 -32.71
CA GLY A 205 -27.19 -19.70 -32.08
C GLY A 205 -26.21 -18.53 -32.08
N PHE A 206 -26.37 -17.59 -31.15
CA PHE A 206 -25.67 -16.32 -31.13
C PHE A 206 -24.45 -16.29 -30.20
N ASN A 207 -23.49 -15.41 -30.53
CA ASN A 207 -22.32 -15.18 -29.72
C ASN A 207 -22.70 -14.50 -28.39
N THR A 208 -22.46 -15.18 -27.29
CA THR A 208 -22.73 -14.69 -25.94
C THR A 208 -21.45 -14.69 -25.12
N ARG A 209 -21.14 -13.56 -24.53
CA ARG A 209 -20.04 -13.42 -23.56
C ARG A 209 -20.55 -13.53 -22.14
N ARG A 210 -19.77 -14.16 -21.28
CA ARG A 210 -20.12 -14.37 -19.86
C ARG A 210 -18.99 -13.90 -18.95
N LYS A 211 -19.33 -13.12 -17.94
CA LYS A 211 -18.43 -12.74 -16.84
C LYS A 211 -19.07 -13.15 -15.53
N ARG A 212 -18.26 -13.59 -14.57
CA ARG A 212 -18.70 -13.80 -13.18
C ARG A 212 -18.13 -12.72 -12.29
N SER A 213 -18.98 -12.16 -11.46
CA SER A 213 -18.64 -11.17 -10.45
C SER A 213 -18.92 -11.76 -9.06
N PHE A 214 -18.07 -11.42 -8.12
CA PHE A 214 -18.10 -11.95 -6.76
C PHE A 214 -18.32 -10.82 -5.77
N ASP A 215 -19.14 -11.10 -4.75
CA ASP A 215 -19.45 -10.14 -3.69
C ASP A 215 -19.72 -10.86 -2.37
N LEU A 216 -19.63 -10.11 -1.27
CA LEU A 216 -20.14 -10.50 0.04
C LEU A 216 -21.34 -9.63 0.39
N VAL A 217 -22.40 -10.28 0.87
CA VAL A 217 -23.64 -9.62 1.31
C VAL A 217 -23.78 -9.83 2.81
N PHE A 218 -23.89 -8.73 3.52
CA PHE A 218 -24.06 -8.70 4.97
C PHE A 218 -25.53 -8.57 5.31
N THR A 219 -26.03 -9.50 6.11
CA THR A 219 -27.44 -9.55 6.57
C THR A 219 -27.48 -9.74 8.07
N GLY A 220 -28.65 -9.65 8.68
CA GLY A 220 -28.84 -9.98 10.10
C GLY A 220 -28.48 -11.44 10.45
N GLY A 221 -28.61 -12.35 9.48
CA GLY A 221 -28.24 -13.77 9.63
C GLY A 221 -26.78 -14.09 9.21
N GLY A 222 -25.90 -13.09 9.13
CA GLY A 222 -24.47 -13.27 8.83
C GLY A 222 -24.05 -12.81 7.44
N ILE A 223 -22.87 -13.27 7.03
CA ILE A 223 -22.22 -12.89 5.77
C ILE A 223 -22.42 -14.00 4.75
N ARG A 224 -22.91 -13.67 3.57
CA ARG A 224 -23.15 -14.64 2.49
C ARG A 224 -22.40 -14.25 1.22
N ARG A 225 -21.79 -15.25 0.59
CA ARG A 225 -21.22 -15.14 -0.75
C ARG A 225 -22.32 -14.92 -1.79
N ARG A 226 -22.09 -13.99 -2.70
CA ARG A 226 -22.95 -13.73 -3.87
C ARG A 226 -22.14 -13.86 -5.15
N VAL A 227 -22.58 -14.74 -6.06
CA VAL A 227 -21.98 -14.93 -7.38
C VAL A 227 -22.98 -14.45 -8.43
N ILE A 228 -22.58 -13.44 -9.22
CA ILE A 228 -23.41 -12.86 -10.26
C ILE A 228 -22.82 -13.23 -11.60
N GLU A 229 -23.60 -13.86 -12.48
CA GLU A 229 -23.23 -14.12 -13.86
C GLU A 229 -23.84 -13.06 -14.76
N CYS A 230 -22.98 -12.20 -15.34
CA CYS A 230 -23.37 -11.20 -16.32
C CYS A 230 -23.21 -11.80 -17.72
N ARG A 231 -24.26 -11.78 -18.51
CA ARG A 231 -24.29 -12.23 -19.89
C ARG A 231 -24.54 -11.07 -20.83
N ALA A 232 -23.84 -11.00 -21.94
CA ALA A 232 -24.09 -10.05 -23.01
C ALA A 232 -23.98 -10.74 -24.35
N GLN A 233 -24.89 -10.44 -25.24
CA GLN A 233 -24.81 -10.85 -26.63
C GLN A 233 -23.90 -9.92 -27.40
N VAL A 234 -23.22 -10.46 -28.41
CA VAL A 234 -22.51 -9.67 -29.39
C VAL A 234 -23.53 -9.17 -30.42
N HIS A 235 -23.52 -7.90 -30.71
CA HIS A 235 -24.44 -7.25 -31.66
C HIS A 235 -23.70 -6.78 -32.89
N GLU A 236 -24.42 -6.77 -34.01
CA GLU A 236 -24.06 -6.09 -35.24
C GLU A 236 -25.04 -4.95 -35.48
N CYS A 237 -24.54 -3.78 -35.78
CA CYS A 237 -25.38 -2.65 -36.20
C CYS A 237 -25.67 -2.76 -37.71
N ARG A 238 -26.91 -2.90 -38.09
CA ARG A 238 -27.31 -2.98 -39.51
C ARG A 238 -27.11 -1.67 -40.28
N THR A 239 -27.08 -0.53 -39.54
CA THR A 239 -26.85 0.78 -40.15
C THR A 239 -25.40 1.01 -40.57
N CYS A 240 -24.40 0.58 -39.76
CA CYS A 240 -22.99 0.86 -40.04
C CYS A 240 -22.09 -0.38 -40.04
N GLY A 241 -22.65 -1.57 -39.95
CA GLY A 241 -21.91 -2.85 -39.98
C GLY A 241 -21.03 -3.14 -38.75
N LYS A 242 -21.03 -2.27 -37.75
CA LYS A 242 -20.13 -2.43 -36.58
C LYS A 242 -20.57 -3.59 -35.70
N VAL A 243 -19.66 -4.54 -35.48
CA VAL A 243 -19.84 -5.61 -34.49
C VAL A 243 -19.29 -5.17 -33.14
N PHE A 244 -20.08 -5.30 -32.08
CA PHE A 244 -19.69 -4.82 -30.74
C PHE A 244 -20.36 -5.60 -29.61
N ILE A 245 -19.80 -5.42 -28.41
CA ILE A 245 -20.38 -5.88 -27.14
C ILE A 245 -20.84 -4.65 -26.37
N PRO A 246 -21.98 -4.71 -25.61
CA PRO A 246 -22.41 -3.58 -24.80
C PRO A 246 -21.30 -3.07 -23.89
N GLY A 247 -20.92 -1.79 -23.97
CA GLY A 247 -19.83 -1.21 -23.20
C GLY A 247 -20.05 -1.31 -21.67
N ARG A 248 -21.31 -1.44 -21.25
CA ARG A 248 -21.64 -1.74 -19.84
C ARG A 248 -21.11 -3.11 -19.42
N TYR A 249 -21.13 -4.13 -20.30
CA TYR A 249 -20.60 -5.45 -20.01
C TYR A 249 -19.06 -5.43 -19.85
N GLU A 250 -18.37 -4.67 -20.68
CA GLU A 250 -16.91 -4.56 -20.59
C GLU A 250 -16.48 -3.99 -19.25
N ARG A 251 -17.23 -3.04 -18.71
CA ARG A 251 -16.98 -2.35 -17.45
C ARG A 251 -17.45 -3.09 -16.19
N VAL A 252 -18.12 -4.26 -16.35
CA VAL A 252 -18.54 -5.05 -15.17
C VAL A 252 -17.33 -5.46 -14.34
N ALA A 253 -17.33 -5.07 -13.07
CA ALA A 253 -16.30 -5.40 -12.11
C ALA A 253 -16.27 -6.90 -11.81
N LYS A 254 -15.07 -7.49 -11.64
CA LYS A 254 -14.92 -8.88 -11.18
C LYS A 254 -15.28 -9.02 -9.71
N HIS A 255 -14.92 -8.05 -8.89
CA HIS A 255 -15.22 -8.02 -7.46
C HIS A 255 -16.03 -6.76 -7.14
N PHE A 256 -17.05 -6.92 -6.32
CA PHE A 256 -17.93 -5.83 -5.94
C PHE A 256 -17.51 -5.21 -4.61
N HIS A 257 -18.05 -4.04 -4.35
CA HIS A 257 -17.65 -3.18 -3.25
C HIS A 257 -17.75 -3.85 -1.86
N GLY A 258 -18.78 -4.68 -1.63
CA GLY A 258 -18.95 -5.40 -0.36
C GLY A 258 -17.80 -6.36 -0.06
N LEU A 259 -17.34 -7.09 -1.08
CA LEU A 259 -16.18 -7.98 -0.97
C LEU A 259 -14.89 -7.21 -0.73
N MET A 260 -14.65 -6.15 -1.53
CA MET A 260 -13.47 -5.31 -1.39
C MET A 260 -13.46 -4.58 -0.04
N GLY A 261 -14.61 -4.07 0.40
CA GLY A 261 -14.76 -3.39 1.68
C GLY A 261 -14.44 -4.29 2.86
N TRP A 262 -14.93 -5.55 2.85
CA TRP A 262 -14.57 -6.51 3.88
C TRP A 262 -13.07 -6.85 3.88
N ALA A 263 -12.49 -7.07 2.70
CA ALA A 263 -11.05 -7.32 2.60
C ALA A 263 -10.22 -6.19 3.19
N MET A 264 -10.59 -4.93 2.95
CA MET A 264 -9.88 -3.78 3.49
C MET A 264 -10.18 -3.55 4.98
N TYR A 265 -11.36 -3.93 5.46
CA TYR A 265 -11.63 -3.97 6.89
C TYR A 265 -10.67 -4.94 7.61
N GLU A 266 -10.51 -6.17 7.09
CA GLU A 266 -9.57 -7.14 7.63
C GLU A 266 -8.11 -6.63 7.59
N HIS A 267 -7.74 -6.00 6.48
CA HIS A 267 -6.36 -5.49 6.32
C HIS A 267 -6.06 -4.27 7.18
N VAL A 268 -6.99 -3.31 7.31
CA VAL A 268 -6.75 -2.04 8.01
C VAL A 268 -7.03 -2.14 9.50
N VAL A 269 -8.10 -2.83 9.90
CA VAL A 269 -8.53 -2.91 11.31
C VAL A 269 -7.82 -4.05 12.03
N HIS A 270 -7.78 -5.23 11.41
CA HIS A 270 -7.17 -6.44 11.98
C HIS A 270 -5.72 -6.65 11.52
N GLN A 271 -5.19 -5.76 10.67
CA GLN A 271 -3.81 -5.81 10.17
C GLN A 271 -3.47 -7.14 9.47
N ALA A 272 -4.50 -7.84 8.97
CA ALA A 272 -4.32 -9.10 8.27
C ALA A 272 -3.49 -8.89 7.00
N SER A 273 -2.50 -9.76 6.78
CA SER A 273 -1.74 -9.78 5.54
C SER A 273 -2.64 -10.10 4.34
N TYR A 274 -2.24 -9.74 3.13
CA TYR A 274 -3.02 -10.10 1.93
C TYR A 274 -3.22 -11.60 1.79
N ARG A 275 -2.22 -12.39 2.18
CA ARG A 275 -2.29 -13.84 2.20
C ARG A 275 -3.31 -14.34 3.23
N THR A 276 -3.31 -13.78 4.43
CA THR A 276 -4.30 -14.11 5.47
C THR A 276 -5.72 -13.77 5.00
N VAL A 277 -5.92 -12.61 4.34
CA VAL A 277 -7.22 -12.25 3.77
C VAL A 277 -7.63 -13.22 2.66
N GLN A 278 -6.70 -13.65 1.80
CA GLN A 278 -6.92 -14.69 0.79
C GLN A 278 -7.35 -16.03 1.42
N GLU A 279 -6.67 -16.47 2.46
CA GLU A 279 -6.98 -17.69 3.19
C GLU A 279 -8.38 -17.60 3.82
N ARG A 280 -8.72 -16.50 4.47
CA ARG A 280 -10.07 -16.26 5.01
C ARG A 280 -11.15 -16.24 3.94
N PHE A 281 -10.91 -15.70 2.75
CA PHE A 281 -11.84 -15.80 1.63
C PHE A 281 -12.09 -17.25 1.23
N ALA A 282 -11.04 -18.06 1.18
CA ALA A 282 -11.15 -19.47 0.81
C ALA A 282 -11.89 -20.28 1.88
N GLU A 283 -11.53 -20.11 3.13
CA GLU A 283 -12.08 -20.90 4.25
C GLU A 283 -13.50 -20.50 4.64
N PHE A 284 -13.76 -19.20 4.81
CA PHE A 284 -15.07 -18.73 5.29
C PHE A 284 -16.13 -18.68 4.19
N PHE A 285 -15.71 -18.38 2.96
CA PHE A 285 -16.67 -18.15 1.87
C PHE A 285 -16.49 -19.10 0.68
N GLY A 286 -15.47 -19.96 0.69
CA GLY A 286 -15.12 -20.79 -0.46
C GLY A 286 -14.79 -19.95 -1.71
N LEU A 287 -14.34 -18.70 -1.54
CA LEU A 287 -13.94 -17.80 -2.61
C LEU A 287 -12.42 -17.80 -2.76
N HIS A 288 -11.97 -18.04 -3.97
CA HIS A 288 -10.55 -17.95 -4.28
C HIS A 288 -10.25 -16.58 -4.88
N VAL A 289 -9.71 -15.70 -4.05
CA VAL A 289 -9.23 -14.36 -4.40
C VAL A 289 -7.71 -14.36 -4.25
N ALA A 290 -6.97 -13.96 -5.28
CA ALA A 290 -5.51 -13.93 -5.19
C ALA A 290 -5.03 -12.79 -4.27
N ASP A 291 -3.88 -12.96 -3.62
CA ASP A 291 -3.26 -11.94 -2.78
C ASP A 291 -2.99 -10.63 -3.55
N MET A 292 -2.58 -10.73 -4.81
CA MET A 292 -2.46 -9.58 -5.71
C MET A 292 -3.79 -8.86 -5.98
N GLU A 293 -4.90 -9.58 -6.01
CA GLU A 293 -6.23 -8.95 -6.15
C GLU A 293 -6.58 -8.19 -4.86
N VAL A 294 -6.27 -8.74 -3.68
CA VAL A 294 -6.45 -8.05 -2.40
C VAL A 294 -5.61 -6.77 -2.34
N HIS A 295 -4.36 -6.83 -2.83
CA HIS A 295 -3.52 -5.63 -2.98
C HIS A 295 -4.19 -4.57 -3.88
N GLN A 296 -4.77 -5.00 -5.02
CA GLN A 296 -5.48 -4.09 -5.93
C GLN A 296 -6.73 -3.48 -5.27
N PHE A 297 -7.43 -4.20 -4.40
CA PHE A 297 -8.58 -3.66 -3.65
C PHE A 297 -8.19 -2.46 -2.79
N LYS A 298 -7.01 -2.49 -2.17
CA LYS A 298 -6.48 -1.37 -1.41
C LYS A 298 -6.37 -0.12 -2.27
N SER A 299 -5.71 -0.22 -3.41
CA SER A 299 -5.51 0.92 -4.32
C SER A 299 -6.83 1.42 -4.94
N LEU A 300 -7.76 0.50 -5.25
CA LEU A 300 -9.08 0.86 -5.77
C LEU A 300 -9.90 1.62 -4.74
N LEU A 301 -9.97 1.13 -3.49
CA LEU A 301 -10.73 1.79 -2.42
C LEU A 301 -10.04 3.07 -1.94
N ALA A 302 -8.72 3.11 -1.86
CA ALA A 302 -8.00 4.35 -1.56
C ALA A 302 -8.31 5.45 -2.59
N ARG A 303 -8.32 5.11 -3.88
CA ARG A 303 -8.72 6.04 -4.95
C ARG A 303 -10.17 6.45 -4.81
N TYR A 304 -11.07 5.52 -4.54
CA TYR A 304 -12.49 5.78 -4.35
C TYR A 304 -12.76 6.76 -3.21
N TYR A 305 -12.02 6.63 -2.10
CA TYR A 305 -12.18 7.45 -0.89
C TYR A 305 -11.25 8.67 -0.81
N ARG A 306 -10.35 8.87 -1.77
CA ARG A 306 -9.42 10.01 -1.78
C ARG A 306 -10.10 11.40 -1.68
N PRO A 307 -11.27 11.64 -2.29
CA PRO A 307 -11.99 12.89 -2.08
C PRO A 307 -12.45 13.10 -0.62
N CYS A 308 -12.89 12.04 0.06
CA CYS A 308 -13.23 12.11 1.48
C CYS A 308 -11.99 12.42 2.34
N TYR A 309 -10.88 11.72 2.10
CA TYR A 309 -9.61 11.98 2.77
C TYR A 309 -9.16 13.44 2.63
N ARG A 310 -9.22 14.01 1.42
CA ARG A 310 -8.89 15.43 1.18
C ARG A 310 -9.82 16.38 1.94
N ARG A 311 -11.11 16.04 2.05
CA ARG A 311 -12.09 16.82 2.80
C ARG A 311 -11.83 16.76 4.30
N LEU A 312 -11.53 15.60 4.85
CA LEU A 312 -11.11 15.44 6.25
C LEU A 312 -9.90 16.30 6.59
N LEU A 313 -8.89 16.31 5.70
CA LEU A 313 -7.72 17.18 5.88
C LEU A 313 -8.12 18.65 5.94
N LYS A 314 -8.96 19.12 5.01
CA LYS A 314 -9.46 20.50 5.04
C LYS A 314 -10.25 20.82 6.31
N THR A 315 -11.08 19.89 6.77
CA THR A 315 -11.88 20.07 8.00
C THR A 315 -10.98 20.17 9.24
N ILE A 316 -9.95 19.33 9.34
CA ILE A 316 -8.98 19.39 10.44
C ILE A 316 -8.25 20.73 10.46
N LEU A 317 -7.79 21.19 9.28
CA LEU A 317 -7.07 22.46 9.13
C LEU A 317 -7.95 23.71 9.33
N ALA A 318 -9.25 23.58 9.24
CA ALA A 318 -10.20 24.66 9.57
C ALA A 318 -10.65 24.62 11.04
N GLY A 319 -10.23 23.63 11.80
CA GLY A 319 -10.61 23.42 13.20
C GLY A 319 -9.87 24.32 14.19
N PRO A 320 -10.34 24.41 15.44
CA PRO A 320 -9.72 25.23 16.47
C PRO A 320 -8.47 24.59 17.11
N VAL A 321 -8.29 23.29 16.97
CA VAL A 321 -7.18 22.53 17.58
C VAL A 321 -6.66 21.48 16.61
N LEU A 322 -5.37 21.41 16.49
CA LEU A 322 -4.66 20.42 15.70
C LEU A 322 -3.54 19.79 16.53
N HIS A 323 -3.59 18.49 16.70
CA HIS A 323 -2.50 17.69 17.23
C HIS A 323 -1.66 17.13 16.09
N ILE A 324 -0.33 17.24 16.18
CA ILE A 324 0.59 16.73 15.18
C ILE A 324 1.70 15.89 15.81
N ASP A 325 2.10 14.84 15.12
CA ASP A 325 3.21 13.99 15.51
C ASP A 325 3.72 13.22 14.28
N GLU A 326 4.94 12.69 14.31
CA GLU A 326 5.51 11.93 13.21
C GLU A 326 6.24 10.67 13.70
N THR A 327 6.35 9.69 12.81
CA THR A 327 7.07 8.44 13.09
C THR A 327 7.82 7.93 11.87
N GLU A 328 9.01 7.37 12.07
CA GLU A 328 9.80 6.74 11.01
C GLU A 328 9.10 5.50 10.45
N VAL A 329 9.21 5.28 9.15
CA VAL A 329 8.79 4.07 8.46
C VAL A 329 9.90 3.58 7.53
N ARG A 330 10.16 2.27 7.54
CA ARG A 330 11.11 1.64 6.61
C ARG A 330 10.40 1.16 5.37
N LEU A 331 10.83 1.66 4.22
CA LEU A 331 10.37 1.26 2.90
C LEU A 331 11.41 0.36 2.22
N ARG A 332 11.04 -0.24 1.10
CA ARG A 332 12.00 -0.99 0.26
C ARG A 332 13.13 -0.11 -0.29
N THR A 333 12.84 1.16 -0.51
CA THR A 333 13.76 2.14 -1.09
C THR A 333 14.56 2.93 -0.06
N GLY A 334 14.28 2.74 1.24
CA GLY A 334 14.95 3.49 2.31
C GLY A 334 14.01 3.83 3.45
N LYS A 335 14.31 4.92 4.14
CA LYS A 335 13.51 5.45 5.25
C LYS A 335 12.56 6.54 4.76
N GLY A 336 11.45 6.70 5.45
CA GLY A 336 10.53 7.82 5.30
C GLY A 336 9.79 8.07 6.60
N TYR A 337 8.84 9.00 6.60
CA TYR A 337 8.11 9.40 7.80
C TYR A 337 6.61 9.46 7.53
N VAL A 338 5.84 9.01 8.49
CA VAL A 338 4.39 9.18 8.51
C VAL A 338 4.04 10.21 9.57
N TRP A 339 3.43 11.27 9.11
CA TRP A 339 2.91 12.36 9.92
C TRP A 339 1.44 12.10 10.20
N VAL A 340 0.99 12.37 11.40
CA VAL A 340 -0.41 12.33 11.76
C VAL A 340 -0.90 13.71 12.16
N LEU A 341 -2.03 14.09 11.61
CA LEU A 341 -2.79 15.27 11.99
C LEU A 341 -4.07 14.76 12.67
N ALA A 342 -4.24 15.06 13.94
CA ALA A 342 -5.37 14.60 14.72
C ALA A 342 -6.15 15.78 15.32
N ALA A 343 -7.47 15.70 15.23
CA ALA A 343 -8.42 16.58 15.87
C ALA A 343 -9.42 15.72 16.67
N PRO A 344 -10.31 16.28 17.51
CA PRO A 344 -11.22 15.49 18.33
C PRO A 344 -12.07 14.48 17.56
N GLU A 345 -12.45 14.79 16.32
CA GLU A 345 -13.37 13.96 15.52
C GLU A 345 -12.74 13.36 14.25
N ALA A 346 -11.48 13.62 13.97
CA ALA A 346 -10.84 13.16 12.76
C ALA A 346 -9.33 12.98 12.92
N ALA A 347 -8.76 12.04 12.14
CA ALA A 347 -7.32 11.91 12.00
C ALA A 347 -6.95 11.66 10.54
N VAL A 348 -5.87 12.29 10.09
CA VAL A 348 -5.31 12.16 8.75
C VAL A 348 -3.85 11.83 8.84
N TYR A 349 -3.40 10.85 8.06
CA TYR A 349 -2.02 10.41 7.99
C TYR A 349 -1.43 10.81 6.65
N LEU A 350 -0.21 11.39 6.69
CA LEU A 350 0.53 11.85 5.52
C LEU A 350 1.88 11.14 5.47
N TYR A 351 2.29 10.67 4.30
CA TYR A 351 3.66 10.20 4.09
C TYR A 351 4.56 11.35 3.62
N ARG A 352 5.80 11.39 4.14
CA ARG A 352 6.88 12.26 3.66
C ARG A 352 8.18 11.46 3.57
N PRO A 353 9.03 11.73 2.56
CA PRO A 353 10.30 11.02 2.39
C PRO A 353 11.32 11.38 3.46
N THR A 354 11.23 12.58 4.05
CA THR A 354 12.12 13.09 5.09
C THR A 354 11.36 13.50 6.35
N ARG A 355 12.07 13.63 7.47
CA ARG A 355 11.53 14.20 8.71
C ARG A 355 11.41 15.73 8.65
N GLN A 356 12.05 16.35 7.68
CA GLN A 356 12.06 17.81 7.56
C GLN A 356 10.64 18.38 7.50
N GLY A 357 10.42 19.44 8.26
CA GLY A 357 9.11 20.10 8.39
C GLY A 357 8.83 21.14 7.32
N ASP A 358 9.62 21.24 6.25
CA ASP A 358 9.55 22.30 5.22
C ASP A 358 8.17 22.41 4.56
N PHE A 359 7.40 21.34 4.55
CA PHE A 359 6.04 21.33 4.01
C PHE A 359 5.00 21.90 4.98
N LEU A 360 5.33 22.01 6.28
CA LEU A 360 4.38 22.42 7.33
C LEU A 360 3.86 23.85 7.15
N PRO A 361 4.70 24.87 6.83
CA PRO A 361 4.20 26.22 6.59
C PRO A 361 3.14 26.27 5.49
N GLY A 362 3.39 25.60 4.35
CA GLY A 362 2.41 25.53 3.26
C GLY A 362 1.16 24.69 3.60
N LEU A 363 1.32 23.61 4.39
CA LEU A 363 0.19 22.80 4.84
C LEU A 363 -0.71 23.55 5.82
N LEU A 364 -0.12 24.34 6.72
CA LEU A 364 -0.81 25.11 7.77
C LEU A 364 -1.12 26.53 7.35
N GLU A 365 -0.94 26.86 6.08
CA GLU A 365 -1.33 28.16 5.54
C GLU A 365 -2.83 28.43 5.82
N GLY A 366 -3.11 29.56 6.49
CA GLY A 366 -4.45 29.93 6.91
C GLY A 366 -4.99 29.20 8.15
N PHE A 367 -4.22 28.29 8.78
CA PHE A 367 -4.60 27.69 10.05
C PHE A 367 -4.54 28.73 11.18
N ARG A 368 -5.66 28.88 11.91
CA ARG A 368 -5.79 29.86 13.01
C ARG A 368 -6.04 29.22 14.37
N GLY A 369 -6.10 27.89 14.41
CA GLY A 369 -6.26 27.13 15.65
C GLY A 369 -4.96 27.02 16.43
N VAL A 370 -5.00 26.29 17.54
CA VAL A 370 -3.84 25.96 18.35
C VAL A 370 -3.21 24.65 17.87
N LEU A 371 -1.91 24.69 17.57
CA LEU A 371 -1.12 23.50 17.25
C LEU A 371 -0.56 22.86 18.51
N VAL A 372 -0.96 21.64 18.80
CA VAL A 372 -0.42 20.82 19.91
C VAL A 372 0.63 19.86 19.34
N SER A 373 1.86 19.94 19.85
CA SER A 373 2.99 19.13 19.37
C SER A 373 3.95 18.75 20.50
N ASP A 374 4.91 17.89 20.21
CA ASP A 374 6.10 17.71 21.02
C ASP A 374 7.10 18.90 20.86
N PHE A 375 8.34 18.72 21.31
CA PHE A 375 9.42 19.73 21.24
C PHE A 375 10.27 19.60 19.98
N TYR A 376 9.82 18.93 18.93
CA TYR A 376 10.58 18.89 17.69
C TYR A 376 10.70 20.29 17.06
N ALA A 377 11.94 20.70 16.75
CA ALA A 377 12.26 22.07 16.35
C ALA A 377 11.52 22.53 15.07
N ALA A 378 11.14 21.60 14.18
CA ALA A 378 10.40 21.93 12.96
C ALA A 378 9.05 22.62 13.22
N TYR A 379 8.50 22.48 14.42
CA TYR A 379 7.25 23.17 14.81
C TYR A 379 7.46 24.59 15.32
N ASP A 380 8.67 24.94 15.76
CA ASP A 380 8.91 26.17 16.53
C ASP A 380 8.62 27.46 15.74
N GLY A 381 8.92 27.47 14.44
CA GLY A 381 8.75 28.63 13.56
C GLY A 381 7.38 28.76 12.89
N LEU A 382 6.40 27.92 13.23
CA LEU A 382 5.09 27.98 12.58
C LEU A 382 4.25 29.17 13.08
N PRO A 383 3.56 29.91 12.16
CA PRO A 383 2.87 31.17 12.47
C PRO A 383 1.48 30.94 13.10
N CYS A 384 1.34 30.02 14.03
CA CYS A 384 0.09 29.78 14.74
C CYS A 384 0.33 29.63 16.25
N PRO A 385 -0.64 29.88 17.11
CA PRO A 385 -0.54 29.56 18.52
C PRO A 385 -0.15 28.09 18.74
N GLN A 386 0.77 27.83 19.65
CA GLN A 386 1.29 26.49 19.88
C GLN A 386 1.11 26.09 21.34
N GLN A 387 0.80 24.82 21.58
CA GLN A 387 0.87 24.16 22.87
C GLN A 387 1.88 23.03 22.80
N LYS A 388 2.95 23.10 23.57
CA LYS A 388 3.92 22.01 23.70
C LYS A 388 3.41 20.94 24.68
N CYS A 389 3.66 19.67 24.37
CA CYS A 389 3.22 18.54 25.17
C CYS A 389 3.92 18.54 26.54
N LEU A 390 3.18 18.86 27.59
CA LEU A 390 3.76 18.90 28.95
C LEU A 390 4.15 17.52 29.48
N ILE A 391 3.58 16.43 28.95
CA ILE A 391 4.00 15.06 29.32
C ILE A 391 5.47 14.81 28.92
N HIS A 392 5.89 15.25 27.73
CA HIS A 392 7.28 15.15 27.33
C HIS A 392 8.18 15.97 28.26
N LEU A 393 7.77 17.20 28.57
CA LEU A 393 8.53 18.07 29.46
C LEU A 393 8.72 17.47 30.84
N ILE A 394 7.65 16.99 31.49
CA ILE A 394 7.76 16.41 32.83
C ILE A 394 8.53 15.08 32.87
N ARG A 395 8.48 14.30 31.77
CA ARG A 395 9.34 13.10 31.65
C ARG A 395 10.81 13.46 31.55
N ASP A 396 11.13 14.48 30.74
CA ASP A 396 12.50 14.98 30.64
C ASP A 396 12.98 15.54 31.96
N MET A 397 12.17 16.37 32.66
CA MET A 397 12.46 16.87 33.99
C MET A 397 12.70 15.72 34.99
N ASN A 398 11.87 14.69 34.95
CA ASN A 398 12.05 13.52 35.83
C ASN A 398 13.34 12.76 35.53
N THR A 399 13.72 12.65 34.24
CA THR A 399 14.98 12.02 33.86
C THR A 399 16.18 12.83 34.38
N GLU A 400 16.13 14.15 34.26
CA GLU A 400 17.19 15.02 34.81
C GLU A 400 17.26 14.93 36.35
N LEU A 401 16.12 14.89 37.05
CA LEU A 401 16.10 14.68 38.53
C LEU A 401 16.68 13.32 38.93
N LEU A 402 16.47 12.27 38.14
CA LEU A 402 17.07 10.96 38.38
C LEU A 402 18.57 10.94 38.10
N ASN A 403 19.03 11.70 37.09
CA ASN A 403 20.45 11.85 36.79
C ASN A 403 21.19 12.72 37.83
N HIS A 404 20.48 13.70 38.44
CA HIS A 404 21.02 14.66 39.38
C HIS A 404 20.19 14.69 40.69
N PRO A 405 20.14 13.59 41.48
CA PRO A 405 19.19 13.44 42.61
C PRO A 405 19.44 14.40 43.79
N PHE A 406 20.64 14.95 43.90
CA PHE A 406 21.03 15.89 44.97
C PHE A 406 21.09 17.36 44.50
N ASP A 407 20.66 17.64 43.29
CA ASP A 407 20.62 18.99 42.75
C ASP A 407 19.42 19.77 43.30
N ALA A 408 19.68 20.55 44.36
CA ALA A 408 18.65 21.37 45.00
C ALA A 408 18.12 22.49 44.12
N GLU A 409 18.96 23.01 43.19
CA GLU A 409 18.57 24.05 42.25
C GLU A 409 17.57 23.49 41.21
N LEU A 410 17.85 22.31 40.68
CA LEU A 410 16.94 21.60 39.76
C LEU A 410 15.60 21.27 40.44
N GLN A 411 15.64 20.83 41.69
CA GLN A 411 14.44 20.59 42.51
C GLN A 411 13.64 21.87 42.74
N SER A 412 14.32 23.02 42.92
CA SER A 412 13.68 24.33 43.12
C SER A 412 12.90 24.84 41.93
N ILE A 413 13.19 24.33 40.70
CA ILE A 413 12.44 24.60 39.48
C ILE A 413 11.30 23.60 39.30
N THR A 414 11.61 22.31 39.45
CA THR A 414 10.68 21.23 39.09
C THR A 414 9.52 21.08 40.05
N ALA A 415 9.73 21.30 41.33
CA ALA A 415 8.67 21.20 42.34
C ALA A 415 7.58 22.26 42.19
N PRO A 416 7.88 23.58 42.07
CA PRO A 416 6.86 24.61 41.82
C PRO A 416 6.13 24.39 40.49
N PHE A 417 6.84 23.96 39.41
CA PHE A 417 6.22 23.62 38.13
C PHE A 417 5.21 22.48 38.29
N GLY A 418 5.56 21.44 39.04
CA GLY A 418 4.68 20.32 39.35
C GLY A 418 3.40 20.75 40.08
N VAL A 419 3.51 21.63 41.10
CA VAL A 419 2.37 22.19 41.83
C VAL A 419 1.45 22.98 40.90
N LEU A 420 2.02 23.86 40.06
CA LEU A 420 1.28 24.67 39.10
C LEU A 420 0.51 23.79 38.09
N LEU A 421 1.18 22.80 37.52
CA LEU A 421 0.56 21.89 36.53
C LEU A 421 -0.54 21.05 37.18
N ARG A 422 -0.29 20.50 38.36
CA ARG A 422 -1.28 19.72 39.10
C ARG A 422 -2.56 20.52 39.35
N ALA A 423 -2.45 21.77 39.84
CA ALA A 423 -3.60 22.61 40.08
C ALA A 423 -4.45 22.86 38.82
N ALA A 424 -3.78 23.06 37.65
CA ALA A 424 -4.46 23.20 36.36
C ALA A 424 -5.15 21.91 35.94
N VAL A 425 -4.48 20.74 36.08
CA VAL A 425 -5.04 19.43 35.69
C VAL A 425 -6.22 19.04 36.57
N GLU A 426 -6.15 19.24 37.88
CA GLU A 426 -7.29 19.01 38.79
C GLU A 426 -8.51 19.87 38.41
N LYS A 427 -8.28 21.04 37.87
CA LYS A 427 -9.37 21.90 37.38
C LYS A 427 -9.96 21.36 36.07
N ILE A 428 -9.11 20.83 35.20
CA ILE A 428 -9.56 20.16 33.94
C ILE A 428 -10.41 18.93 34.30
N ASP A 429 -10.00 18.13 35.25
CA ASP A 429 -10.75 16.93 35.66
C ASP A 429 -12.17 17.26 36.17
N ARG A 430 -12.33 18.42 36.81
CA ARG A 430 -13.64 18.87 37.32
C ARG A 430 -14.52 19.53 36.26
N HIS A 431 -13.93 20.30 35.33
CA HIS A 431 -14.68 21.19 34.45
C HIS A 431 -14.43 20.98 32.96
N GLY A 432 -13.54 20.02 32.60
CA GLY A 432 -13.06 19.82 31.23
C GLY A 432 -12.13 20.93 30.75
N LEU A 433 -11.74 20.85 29.49
CA LEU A 433 -10.86 21.82 28.81
C LEU A 433 -11.64 23.11 28.46
N ARG A 434 -11.99 23.89 29.49
CA ARG A 434 -12.76 25.14 29.37
C ARG A 434 -11.96 26.33 29.84
N ALA A 435 -11.55 27.20 28.94
CA ALA A 435 -10.72 28.37 29.20
C ALA A 435 -11.28 29.25 30.35
N ARG A 436 -12.60 29.42 30.42
CA ARG A 436 -13.26 30.20 31.48
C ARG A 436 -12.92 29.72 32.89
N HIS A 437 -12.63 28.42 33.07
CA HIS A 437 -12.24 27.84 34.36
C HIS A 437 -10.73 27.73 34.53
N LEU A 438 -9.96 27.75 33.45
CA LEU A 438 -8.52 27.56 33.47
C LEU A 438 -7.75 28.86 33.56
N ARG A 439 -8.25 29.98 33.05
CA ARG A 439 -7.59 31.30 33.07
C ARG A 439 -7.23 31.79 34.48
N GLN A 440 -7.88 31.28 35.52
CA GLN A 440 -7.48 31.62 36.90
C GLN A 440 -6.04 31.22 37.22
N HIS A 441 -5.45 30.23 36.46
CA HIS A 441 -4.07 29.80 36.61
C HIS A 441 -3.07 30.64 35.82
N ASP A 442 -3.50 31.55 34.94
CA ASP A 442 -2.62 32.39 34.11
C ASP A 442 -1.67 33.23 34.99
N ARG A 443 -2.19 33.86 36.02
CA ARG A 443 -1.38 34.67 36.93
C ARG A 443 -0.29 33.85 37.64
N ALA A 444 -0.59 32.59 37.98
CA ALA A 444 0.37 31.70 38.62
C ALA A 444 1.44 31.25 37.64
N ALA A 445 1.05 30.96 36.39
CA ALA A 445 1.99 30.62 35.33
C ALA A 445 2.90 31.80 34.98
N VAL A 446 2.37 33.03 34.86
CA VAL A 446 3.18 34.24 34.64
C VAL A 446 4.19 34.44 35.76
N ARG A 447 3.75 34.41 37.03
CA ARG A 447 4.66 34.53 38.18
C ARG A 447 5.77 33.50 38.20
N PHE A 448 5.45 32.25 37.83
CA PHE A 448 6.45 31.19 37.75
C PHE A 448 7.53 31.55 36.70
N PHE A 449 7.14 32.00 35.50
CA PHE A 449 8.11 32.38 34.47
C PHE A 449 8.87 33.67 34.81
N ASP A 450 8.25 34.61 35.47
CA ASP A 450 8.94 35.86 35.93
C ASP A 450 9.98 35.54 37.01
N ASP A 451 9.69 34.59 37.93
CA ASP A 451 10.66 34.06 38.87
C ASP A 451 11.83 33.36 38.14
N MET A 452 11.52 32.50 37.16
CA MET A 452 12.55 31.86 36.34
C MET A 452 13.43 32.86 35.58
N ALA A 453 12.85 33.95 35.11
CA ALA A 453 13.61 34.98 34.40
C ALA A 453 14.53 35.78 35.31
N ALA A 454 14.11 36.00 36.58
CA ALA A 454 14.87 36.73 37.58
C ALA A 454 16.01 35.92 38.23
N ARG A 455 16.00 34.60 38.14
CA ARG A 455 16.97 33.70 38.75
C ARG A 455 18.05 33.26 37.80
N SER A 456 19.24 32.99 38.34
CA SER A 456 20.33 32.27 37.65
C SER A 456 20.73 31.07 38.53
N PHE A 457 21.22 30.02 37.90
CA PHE A 457 21.55 28.78 38.60
C PHE A 457 23.02 28.42 38.34
N GLY A 458 23.66 27.86 39.37
CA GLY A 458 25.04 27.36 39.29
C GLY A 458 25.10 25.97 38.68
N SER A 459 24.02 25.19 38.80
CA SER A 459 23.90 23.88 38.22
C SER A 459 23.64 23.97 36.70
N GLU A 460 24.44 23.25 35.91
CA GLU A 460 24.28 23.19 34.45
C GLU A 460 22.89 22.62 34.07
N ALA A 461 22.43 21.57 34.74
CA ALA A 461 21.12 20.96 34.52
C ALA A 461 19.96 21.91 34.85
N ALA A 462 20.05 22.63 35.95
CA ALA A 462 19.05 23.63 36.36
C ALA A 462 19.01 24.81 35.35
N GLU A 463 20.18 25.32 34.93
CA GLU A 463 20.27 26.43 33.98
C GLU A 463 19.78 26.03 32.59
N ALA A 464 20.11 24.82 32.12
CA ALA A 464 19.59 24.27 30.87
C ALA A 464 18.06 24.13 30.88
N LEU A 465 17.51 23.64 32.01
CA LEU A 465 16.06 23.55 32.16
C LEU A 465 15.40 24.93 32.20
N ARG A 466 15.99 25.90 32.92
CA ARG A 466 15.52 27.28 32.96
C ARG A 466 15.47 27.88 31.54
N ALA A 467 16.57 27.79 30.82
CA ALA A 467 16.66 28.30 29.45
C ALA A 467 15.59 27.68 28.53
N ARG A 468 15.36 26.37 28.66
CA ARG A 468 14.30 25.67 27.90
C ARG A 468 12.91 26.15 28.28
N LEU A 469 12.62 26.32 29.56
CA LEU A 469 11.34 26.83 30.07
C LEU A 469 11.05 28.23 29.53
N LEU A 470 12.04 29.12 29.59
CA LEU A 470 11.92 30.48 29.08
C LEU A 470 11.77 30.52 27.55
N LYS A 471 12.50 29.68 26.81
CA LYS A 471 12.36 29.55 25.35
C LYS A 471 10.93 29.24 24.95
N TYR A 472 10.26 28.38 25.70
CA TYR A 472 8.90 27.90 25.36
C TYR A 472 7.81 28.54 26.24
N ARG A 473 8.11 29.60 26.99
CA ARG A 473 7.21 30.29 27.90
C ARG A 473 5.80 30.47 27.31
N ASP A 474 5.70 31.01 26.12
CA ASP A 474 4.43 31.33 25.46
C ASP A 474 3.72 30.11 24.85
N LYS A 475 4.34 28.92 24.92
CA LYS A 475 3.86 27.67 24.32
C LYS A 475 3.55 26.56 25.34
N LEU A 476 3.81 26.76 26.63
CA LEU A 476 3.60 25.72 27.65
C LEU A 476 2.23 25.77 28.29
N PHE A 477 1.62 26.97 28.40
CA PHE A 477 0.34 27.16 29.04
C PHE A 477 -0.74 27.76 28.14
N THR A 478 -0.61 27.64 26.83
CA THR A 478 -1.58 28.10 25.84
C THR A 478 -2.96 27.50 26.07
N PHE A 479 -3.04 26.26 26.55
CA PHE A 479 -4.28 25.56 26.85
C PHE A 479 -5.15 26.27 27.91
N LEU A 480 -4.57 27.11 28.76
CA LEU A 480 -5.34 27.87 29.76
C LEU A 480 -6.28 28.88 29.11
N GLY A 481 -5.88 29.45 27.97
CA GLY A 481 -6.61 30.49 27.25
C GLY A 481 -7.57 30.00 26.16
N HIS A 482 -7.53 28.70 25.80
CA HIS A 482 -8.24 28.17 24.63
C HIS A 482 -9.10 26.95 24.99
N ASP A 483 -10.38 26.99 24.59
CA ASP A 483 -11.31 25.88 24.80
C ASP A 483 -10.89 24.64 23.99
N GLY A 484 -10.96 23.48 24.60
CA GLY A 484 -10.69 22.19 23.96
C GLY A 484 -9.23 21.89 23.66
N VAL A 485 -8.31 22.79 23.99
CA VAL A 485 -6.85 22.55 23.82
C VAL A 485 -6.32 21.73 24.99
N ALA A 486 -5.76 20.57 24.68
CA ALA A 486 -5.14 19.70 25.69
C ALA A 486 -3.72 20.16 26.01
N TRP A 487 -3.30 19.96 27.25
CA TRP A 487 -1.94 20.17 27.74
C TRP A 487 -0.93 19.10 27.31
N ASN A 488 -1.41 18.06 26.63
CA ASN A 488 -0.62 16.93 26.14
C ASN A 488 -0.94 16.62 24.69
N ASN A 489 -0.07 15.83 24.02
CA ASN A 489 -0.22 15.42 22.63
C ASN A 489 -0.78 14.00 22.48
N ASN A 490 -1.48 13.46 23.47
CA ASN A 490 -1.97 12.08 23.46
C ASN A 490 -2.88 11.76 22.29
N ALA A 491 -3.59 12.74 21.72
CA ALA A 491 -4.44 12.53 20.55
C ALA A 491 -3.63 12.08 19.33
N ALA A 492 -2.52 12.75 19.02
CA ALA A 492 -1.63 12.36 17.94
C ALA A 492 -0.86 11.08 18.27
N GLU A 493 -0.33 10.93 19.50
CA GLU A 493 0.37 9.72 19.95
C GLU A 493 -0.51 8.46 19.83
N ASN A 494 -1.78 8.53 20.24
CA ASN A 494 -2.72 7.42 20.14
C ASN A 494 -3.08 7.09 18.67
N ALA A 495 -3.14 8.11 17.81
CA ALA A 495 -3.33 7.90 16.39
C ALA A 495 -2.10 7.22 15.77
N ILE A 496 -0.89 7.67 16.09
CA ILE A 496 0.38 7.07 15.60
C ILE A 496 0.51 5.61 16.01
N LYS A 497 0.14 5.22 17.23
CA LYS A 497 0.22 3.83 17.70
C LYS A 497 -0.46 2.85 16.73
N ARG A 498 -1.56 3.24 16.10
CA ARG A 498 -2.25 2.40 15.10
C ARG A 498 -1.41 2.14 13.86
N PHE A 499 -0.68 3.14 13.42
CA PHE A 499 0.27 2.97 12.32
C PHE A 499 1.53 2.20 12.77
N ALA A 500 2.01 2.43 13.98
CA ALA A 500 3.19 1.75 14.51
C ALA A 500 3.01 0.22 14.51
N TYR A 501 1.86 -0.29 14.97
CA TYR A 501 1.56 -1.73 14.91
C TYR A 501 1.55 -2.28 13.48
N TYR A 502 0.99 -1.55 12.52
CA TYR A 502 1.03 -1.96 11.11
C TYR A 502 2.47 -1.98 10.57
N ARG A 503 3.26 -0.96 10.92
CA ARG A 503 4.67 -0.84 10.53
C ARG A 503 5.49 -2.03 11.01
N GLU A 504 5.31 -2.47 12.26
CA GLU A 504 6.02 -3.62 12.84
C GLU A 504 5.78 -4.91 12.08
N GLY A 505 4.53 -5.16 11.65
CA GLY A 505 4.18 -6.33 10.84
C GLY A 505 4.64 -6.28 9.38
N THR A 506 5.13 -5.13 8.89
CA THR A 506 5.44 -4.92 7.47
C THR A 506 6.86 -4.46 7.18
N VAL A 507 7.78 -4.64 8.13
CA VAL A 507 9.17 -4.15 8.06
C VAL A 507 9.83 -4.45 6.70
N GLY A 508 10.28 -3.37 6.01
CA GLY A 508 11.01 -3.47 4.74
C GLY A 508 10.20 -3.96 3.53
N CYS A 509 8.90 -4.24 3.69
CA CYS A 509 8.05 -4.74 2.61
C CYS A 509 7.21 -3.64 1.91
N LEU A 510 7.15 -2.45 2.49
CA LEU A 510 6.32 -1.36 2.00
C LEU A 510 6.95 -0.65 0.81
N ARG A 511 6.11 -0.31 -0.18
CA ARG A 511 6.42 0.67 -1.23
C ARG A 511 5.66 1.96 -0.94
N GLU A 512 6.21 3.09 -1.32
CA GLU A 512 5.64 4.41 -1.08
C GLU A 512 4.16 4.53 -1.53
N GLY A 513 3.86 4.20 -2.79
CA GLY A 513 2.49 4.23 -3.29
C GLY A 513 1.53 3.30 -2.53
N GLY A 514 2.02 2.11 -2.12
CA GLY A 514 1.26 1.18 -1.32
C GLY A 514 1.00 1.66 0.10
N LEU A 515 1.95 2.39 0.68
CA LEU A 515 1.81 3.07 1.96
C LEU A 515 0.80 4.22 1.86
N ALA A 516 0.94 5.09 0.86
CA ALA A 516 0.02 6.21 0.65
C ALA A 516 -1.45 5.75 0.53
N ASP A 517 -1.71 4.67 -0.19
CA ASP A 517 -3.05 4.08 -0.28
C ASP A 517 -3.55 3.53 1.07
N TYR A 518 -2.66 2.90 1.85
CA TYR A 518 -2.98 2.43 3.20
C TYR A 518 -3.34 3.59 4.13
N LEU A 519 -2.57 4.68 4.11
CA LEU A 519 -2.79 5.84 4.96
C LEU A 519 -4.14 6.53 4.66
N VAL A 520 -4.61 6.54 3.42
CA VAL A 520 -5.96 7.01 3.09
C VAL A 520 -7.01 6.20 3.84
N LEU A 521 -6.94 4.87 3.79
CA LEU A 521 -7.91 4.00 4.45
C LEU A 521 -7.78 4.03 5.98
N LEU A 522 -6.58 4.14 6.50
CA LEU A 522 -6.32 4.28 7.93
C LEU A 522 -6.90 5.60 8.47
N SER A 523 -6.78 6.69 7.73
CA SER A 523 -7.39 7.99 8.08
C SER A 523 -8.91 7.89 8.22
N LEU A 524 -9.56 7.22 7.28
CA LEU A 524 -11.00 6.99 7.34
C LEU A 524 -11.38 6.07 8.51
N HIS A 525 -10.62 5.01 8.74
CA HIS A 525 -10.85 4.11 9.88
C HIS A 525 -10.76 4.85 11.21
N GLN A 526 -9.70 5.62 11.41
CA GLN A 526 -9.48 6.36 12.66
C GLN A 526 -10.56 7.45 12.86
N THR A 527 -10.94 8.14 11.79
CA THR A 527 -12.04 9.11 11.82
C THR A 527 -13.38 8.46 12.17
N CYS A 528 -13.71 7.32 11.56
CA CYS A 528 -14.90 6.55 11.93
C CYS A 528 -14.89 6.16 13.41
N ARG A 529 -13.74 5.76 13.94
CA ARG A 529 -13.56 5.39 15.35
C ARG A 529 -13.79 6.59 16.27
N TYR A 530 -13.23 7.76 15.96
CA TYR A 530 -13.41 8.98 16.76
C TYR A 530 -14.87 9.44 16.79
N ARG A 531 -15.60 9.22 15.71
CA ARG A 531 -17.05 9.54 15.61
C ARG A 531 -17.97 8.42 16.12
N GLY A 532 -17.43 7.35 16.69
CA GLY A 532 -18.22 6.23 17.20
C GLY A 532 -18.98 5.45 16.14
N VAL A 533 -18.59 5.53 14.85
CA VAL A 533 -19.25 4.84 13.74
C VAL A 533 -18.44 3.64 13.25
N SER A 534 -19.11 2.61 12.78
CA SER A 534 -18.45 1.40 12.29
C SER A 534 -17.81 1.64 10.94
N PHE A 535 -16.50 1.50 10.86
CA PHE A 535 -15.75 1.57 9.60
C PHE A 535 -16.20 0.50 8.59
N LEU A 536 -16.48 -0.74 9.04
CA LEU A 536 -17.02 -1.77 8.16
C LEU A 536 -18.36 -1.35 7.56
N LYS A 537 -19.29 -0.82 8.37
CA LYS A 537 -20.59 -0.36 7.88
C LYS A 537 -20.43 0.82 6.91
N PHE A 538 -19.49 1.72 7.18
CA PHE A 538 -19.14 2.81 6.25
C PHE A 538 -18.65 2.25 4.91
N LEU A 539 -17.66 1.35 4.91
CA LEU A 539 -17.18 0.72 3.68
C LEU A 539 -18.31 0.00 2.92
N LEU A 540 -19.16 -0.76 3.63
CA LEU A 540 -20.25 -1.52 3.02
C LEU A 540 -21.39 -0.65 2.48
N SER A 541 -21.54 0.57 2.98
CA SER A 541 -22.56 1.52 2.49
C SER A 541 -22.28 2.00 1.07
N GLY A 542 -20.99 2.03 0.69
CA GLY A 542 -20.53 2.66 -0.54
C GLY A 542 -20.63 4.19 -0.52
N GLU A 543 -20.96 4.77 0.65
CA GLU A 543 -20.95 6.22 0.84
C GLU A 543 -19.53 6.76 0.73
N ARG A 544 -19.36 7.86 0.02
CA ARG A 544 -18.02 8.45 -0.22
C ARG A 544 -17.62 9.49 0.82
N ASP A 545 -18.52 9.80 1.73
CA ASP A 545 -18.34 10.82 2.73
C ASP A 545 -18.69 10.30 4.11
N VAL A 546 -17.76 10.43 5.07
CA VAL A 546 -18.01 10.04 6.46
C VAL A 546 -19.07 10.95 7.09
N ASP A 547 -19.07 12.26 6.77
CA ASP A 547 -20.06 13.21 7.30
C ASP A 547 -21.47 12.88 6.81
N ALA A 548 -21.61 12.60 5.52
CA ALA A 548 -22.87 12.15 4.94
C ALA A 548 -23.32 10.81 5.55
N PHE A 549 -22.39 9.88 5.80
CA PHE A 549 -22.69 8.60 6.43
C PHE A 549 -23.21 8.77 7.87
N CYS A 550 -22.65 9.70 8.65
CA CYS A 550 -23.09 10.01 10.01
C CYS A 550 -24.45 10.69 10.06
N GLY A 551 -24.74 11.58 9.09
CA GLY A 551 -25.97 12.39 9.06
C GLY A 551 -27.22 11.70 8.51
N HIS A 552 -27.10 10.49 7.93
CA HIS A 552 -28.25 9.81 7.33
C HIS A 552 -28.87 8.78 8.26
N PRO A 553 -30.17 8.92 8.64
CA PRO A 553 -30.91 7.83 9.24
C PRO A 553 -31.00 6.67 8.25
N ARG A 554 -30.89 5.44 8.76
CA ARG A 554 -30.84 4.17 8.01
C ARG A 554 -31.81 4.15 6.81
N ARG A 555 -31.34 4.48 5.60
CA ARG A 555 -32.09 4.24 4.37
C ARG A 555 -32.23 2.72 4.15
N LYS A 556 -33.47 2.24 3.94
CA LYS A 556 -33.73 0.86 3.50
C LYS A 556 -32.85 0.55 2.29
N ARG A 557 -31.98 -0.46 2.42
CA ARG A 557 -31.04 -0.88 1.37
C ARG A 557 -31.79 -1.18 0.08
N ARG A 558 -31.71 -0.31 -0.92
CA ARG A 558 -31.97 -0.70 -2.31
C ARG A 558 -30.91 -1.73 -2.69
N ARG A 559 -31.31 -2.81 -3.40
CA ARG A 559 -30.36 -3.81 -3.92
C ARG A 559 -29.32 -3.04 -4.73
N PRO A 560 -28.01 -3.18 -4.44
CA PRO A 560 -27.02 -2.45 -5.18
C PRO A 560 -27.13 -2.79 -6.67
N PRO A 561 -27.04 -1.79 -7.56
CA PRO A 561 -26.96 -2.03 -8.99
C PRO A 561 -25.71 -2.85 -9.30
N ILE A 562 -25.63 -3.42 -10.50
CA ILE A 562 -24.39 -4.04 -10.98
C ILE A 562 -23.30 -2.97 -10.94
N GLU A 563 -22.23 -3.26 -10.19
CA GLU A 563 -21.08 -2.35 -10.13
C GLU A 563 -20.35 -2.34 -11.48
N VAL A 564 -20.20 -1.15 -12.03
CA VAL A 564 -19.52 -0.88 -13.29
C VAL A 564 -18.45 0.17 -13.03
N TYR A 565 -17.23 -0.05 -13.48
CA TYR A 565 -16.19 0.95 -13.37
C TYR A 565 -16.57 2.23 -14.11
N PRO A 566 -16.30 3.42 -13.57
CA PRO A 566 -16.46 4.69 -14.28
C PRO A 566 -15.69 4.67 -15.62
N ARG A 567 -16.15 5.46 -16.61
CA ARG A 567 -15.38 5.67 -17.84
C ARG A 567 -14.01 6.26 -17.49
N GLY A 568 -12.92 5.69 -18.00
CA GLY A 568 -11.55 6.13 -17.71
C GLY A 568 -10.83 5.34 -16.63
N VAL A 569 -11.49 4.50 -15.83
CA VAL A 569 -10.82 3.53 -14.95
C VAL A 569 -10.56 2.27 -15.77
N THR A 570 -9.53 2.30 -16.60
CA THR A 570 -8.97 1.10 -17.22
C THR A 570 -8.36 0.21 -16.14
N ARG A 571 -8.34 -1.12 -16.37
CA ARG A 571 -7.52 -2.04 -15.57
C ARG A 571 -6.14 -1.38 -15.39
N PRO A 572 -5.55 -1.38 -14.18
CA PRO A 572 -4.19 -0.91 -14.05
C PRO A 572 -3.30 -1.79 -14.94
N CYS A 573 -2.89 -1.24 -16.09
CA CYS A 573 -1.76 -1.78 -16.80
C CYS A 573 -0.54 -1.62 -15.91
N PHE A 574 0.26 -2.66 -15.77
CA PHE A 574 1.54 -2.62 -15.08
C PHE A 574 2.44 -1.61 -15.80
N GLY A 575 2.49 -0.39 -15.28
CA GLY A 575 3.38 0.68 -15.66
C GLY A 575 3.53 1.62 -14.47
N PRO A 576 4.69 2.23 -14.23
CA PRO A 576 4.89 3.14 -13.11
C PRO A 576 3.88 4.28 -13.22
N SER A 577 3.01 4.41 -12.23
CA SER A 577 2.11 5.54 -12.13
C SER A 577 2.95 6.82 -11.98
N LYS A 578 2.90 7.71 -12.96
CA LYS A 578 3.32 9.09 -12.78
C LYS A 578 2.45 9.65 -11.64
N GLN A 579 3.10 9.97 -10.55
CA GLN A 579 2.49 10.62 -9.39
C GLN A 579 2.09 12.03 -9.80
N GLU A 580 0.80 12.35 -9.76
CA GLU A 580 0.40 13.71 -9.49
C GLU A 580 0.67 13.99 -8.00
N ILE A 581 1.88 14.46 -7.74
CA ILE A 581 2.24 15.15 -6.51
C ILE A 581 1.43 16.44 -6.54
N VAL A 582 0.55 16.63 -5.56
CA VAL A 582 0.03 17.97 -5.27
C VAL A 582 1.18 18.74 -4.63
N GLY A 583 2.02 19.32 -5.50
CA GLY A 583 2.90 20.43 -5.15
C GLY A 583 2.13 21.74 -5.38
N PRO A 584 2.49 22.82 -4.67
CA PRO A 584 1.93 24.12 -4.96
C PRO A 584 2.28 24.51 -6.40
N SER A 585 1.34 25.22 -7.05
CA SER A 585 1.49 25.79 -8.38
C SER A 585 2.86 26.47 -8.53
N SER A 586 3.57 26.11 -9.60
CA SER A 586 4.82 26.74 -10.02
C SER A 586 4.68 28.26 -10.04
N SER A 587 5.51 28.93 -9.24
CA SER A 587 5.84 30.32 -9.43
C SER A 587 6.54 30.50 -10.79
N PRO A 588 6.34 31.62 -11.50
CA PRO A 588 6.98 31.86 -12.77
C PRO A 588 8.50 32.01 -12.60
N ASP A 589 9.23 31.47 -13.56
CA ASP A 589 10.70 31.58 -13.63
C ASP A 589 11.16 33.04 -13.55
N PRO A 590 12.29 33.31 -12.86
CA PRO A 590 12.90 34.62 -12.89
C PRO A 590 13.47 34.91 -14.27
N PRO A 591 13.46 36.18 -14.73
CA PRO A 591 13.98 36.54 -16.04
C PRO A 591 15.51 36.35 -16.12
N SER A 592 15.96 35.82 -17.24
CA SER A 592 17.37 35.61 -17.58
C SER A 592 18.16 36.94 -17.54
N PRO A 593 19.41 36.93 -17.06
CA PRO A 593 20.24 38.11 -17.08
C PRO A 593 20.64 38.47 -18.51
N PRO A 594 20.85 39.78 -18.82
CA PRO A 594 21.27 40.23 -20.14
C PRO A 594 22.70 39.78 -20.46
N LYS A 595 22.88 39.40 -21.71
CA LYS A 595 24.20 39.14 -22.29
C LYS A 595 25.00 40.44 -22.37
N GLU A 596 26.13 40.48 -21.75
CA GLU A 596 27.37 41.15 -22.24
C GLU A 596 28.54 40.17 -22.08
#